data_e2641e8cb34d8a72aca31cd07bb3bbc7
#
_entry.id   e2641e8cb34d8a72aca31cd07bb3bbc7
#
_cell.length_a   1.000
_cell.length_b   1.000
_cell.length_c   1.000
_cell.angle_alpha   90.00
_cell.angle_beta   90.00
_cell.angle_gamma   90.00
#
_symmetry.space_group_name_H-M   'P 1'
#
loop_
_entity.id
_entity.type
_entity.pdbx_description
1 polymer ?
#
loop_
_entity_poly.entity_id
_entity_poly.type
_entity_poly.pdbx_seq_one_letter_code
_entity_poly.pdbx_strand_id
1 'polypeptide(L)'
;MIAVNEISLLRQSKQTANLQIKVNQKNLIKELVSDGVLVSTPAGSTAYNLSVNGPILSLDSKKIALTPISPFRPRRWKVKLISDRSKINIINLQSKKRPISAVADNYEIRNIKKIEVKVNKKIKINLLFDKGSSLIKKIKEEQKKIN
;
A
#
# COMPACT_ATOMS: atom_id res chain seq x y z
N MET A 1 11.85 6.82 -5.75
CA MET A 1 10.66 7.48 -5.18
C MET A 1 10.62 7.24 -3.67
N ILE A 2 10.11 8.16 -2.90
CA ILE A 2 9.89 8.04 -1.46
C ILE A 2 8.45 8.46 -1.19
N ALA A 3 7.76 7.73 -0.33
CA ALA A 3 6.43 8.05 0.15
C ALA A 3 6.41 8.02 1.67
N VAL A 4 5.63 8.89 2.27
CA VAL A 4 5.33 8.91 3.70
C VAL A 4 4.12 8.02 3.99
N ASN A 5 3.06 8.13 3.18
CA ASN A 5 1.84 7.37 3.35
C ASN A 5 1.92 6.00 2.67
N GLU A 6 1.91 5.98 1.34
CA GLU A 6 1.87 4.73 0.59
C GLU A 6 2.51 4.83 -0.79
N ILE A 7 2.80 3.67 -1.33
CA ILE A 7 3.06 3.48 -2.76
C ILE A 7 1.91 2.65 -3.32
N SER A 8 1.14 3.22 -4.24
CA SER A 8 0.06 2.53 -4.94
C SER A 8 0.45 2.21 -6.37
N LEU A 9 0.06 1.02 -6.84
CA LEU A 9 0.15 0.62 -8.24
C LEU A 9 -1.26 0.50 -8.77
N LEU A 10 -1.56 1.25 -9.85
CA LEU A 10 -2.89 1.34 -10.43
C LEU A 10 -2.84 1.04 -11.92
N ARG A 11 -3.89 0.40 -12.42
CA ARG A 11 -4.10 0.22 -13.86
C ARG A 11 -4.21 1.57 -14.57
N GLN A 12 -3.63 1.68 -15.76
CA GLN A 12 -3.72 2.87 -16.61
C GLN A 12 -4.83 2.80 -17.65
N SER A 13 -5.45 1.65 -17.82
CA SER A 13 -6.50 1.42 -18.80
C SER A 13 -7.77 0.87 -18.13
N LYS A 14 -8.83 0.67 -18.92
CA LYS A 14 -10.07 0.03 -18.45
C LYS A 14 -9.87 -1.44 -18.06
N GLN A 15 -8.79 -2.09 -18.52
CA GLN A 15 -8.47 -3.46 -18.16
C GLN A 15 -7.81 -3.53 -16.80
N THR A 16 -8.10 -4.58 -16.03
CA THR A 16 -7.46 -4.85 -14.73
C THR A 16 -5.95 -4.98 -14.85
N ALA A 17 -5.21 -4.60 -13.82
CA ALA A 17 -3.81 -4.97 -13.68
C ALA A 17 -3.67 -6.49 -13.48
N ASN A 18 -2.52 -7.04 -13.89
CA ASN A 18 -2.17 -8.45 -13.67
C ASN A 18 -0.79 -8.51 -13.02
N LEU A 19 -0.76 -8.76 -11.70
CA LEU A 19 0.41 -8.55 -10.87
C LEU A 19 0.88 -9.85 -10.21
N GLN A 20 2.20 -10.06 -10.20
CA GLN A 20 2.84 -11.01 -9.31
C GLN A 20 3.45 -10.25 -8.12
N ILE A 21 3.28 -10.77 -6.91
CA ILE A 21 3.84 -10.15 -5.71
C ILE A 21 4.73 -11.15 -4.99
N LYS A 22 5.97 -10.73 -4.71
CA LYS A 22 6.94 -11.48 -3.93
C LYS A 22 7.32 -10.70 -2.67
N VAL A 23 7.48 -11.41 -1.57
CA VAL A 23 8.01 -10.87 -0.31
C VAL A 23 9.28 -11.63 0.03
N ASN A 24 10.39 -10.92 0.19
CA ASN A 24 11.71 -11.51 0.43
C ASN A 24 12.01 -12.65 -0.57
N GLN A 25 11.79 -12.39 -1.87
CA GLN A 25 11.97 -13.29 -3.01
C GLN A 25 10.99 -14.48 -3.09
N LYS A 26 10.17 -14.74 -2.06
CA LYS A 26 9.16 -15.80 -2.07
C LYS A 26 7.85 -15.28 -2.66
N ASN A 27 7.19 -16.08 -3.49
CA ASN A 27 5.88 -15.72 -4.03
C ASN A 27 4.86 -15.63 -2.88
N LEU A 28 4.30 -14.43 -2.67
CA LEU A 28 3.12 -14.24 -1.84
C LEU A 28 1.86 -14.56 -2.64
N ILE A 29 1.83 -14.08 -3.88
CA ILE A 29 0.78 -14.36 -4.85
C ILE A 29 1.38 -14.42 -6.25
N LYS A 30 1.08 -15.47 -6.98
CA LYS A 30 1.62 -15.68 -8.33
C LYS A 30 0.92 -14.80 -9.37
N GLU A 31 -0.38 -14.56 -9.18
CA GLU A 31 -1.19 -13.75 -10.07
C GLU A 31 -2.31 -13.07 -9.28
N LEU A 32 -2.31 -11.75 -9.27
CA LEU A 32 -3.35 -10.89 -8.74
C LEU A 32 -3.97 -10.10 -9.89
N VAL A 33 -5.22 -10.37 -10.20
CA VAL A 33 -6.03 -9.58 -11.14
C VAL A 33 -6.89 -8.61 -10.35
N SER A 34 -6.63 -7.31 -10.48
CA SER A 34 -7.23 -6.25 -9.66
C SER A 34 -7.16 -4.90 -10.36
N ASP A 35 -7.75 -3.87 -9.79
CA ASP A 35 -7.50 -2.49 -10.24
C ASP A 35 -6.11 -2.01 -9.85
N GLY A 36 -5.53 -2.63 -8.82
CA GLY A 36 -4.18 -2.33 -8.34
C GLY A 36 -3.88 -2.94 -6.99
N VAL A 37 -2.80 -2.48 -6.40
CA VAL A 37 -2.37 -2.83 -5.05
C VAL A 37 -1.62 -1.66 -4.44
N LEU A 38 -1.72 -1.46 -3.14
CA LEU A 38 -0.94 -0.47 -2.43
C LEU A 38 -0.13 -1.08 -1.28
N VAL A 39 0.98 -0.43 -0.98
CA VAL A 39 1.85 -0.72 0.16
C VAL A 39 1.85 0.51 1.04
N SER A 40 1.20 0.42 2.20
CA SER A 40 1.04 1.53 3.12
C SER A 40 1.92 1.39 4.34
N THR A 41 2.45 2.52 4.80
CA THR A 41 3.10 2.65 6.10
C THR A 41 2.05 2.72 7.22
N PRO A 42 2.44 2.61 8.49
CA PRO A 42 1.53 2.93 9.60
C PRO A 42 0.92 4.33 9.52
N ALA A 43 1.71 5.35 9.11
CA ALA A 43 1.22 6.72 8.94
C ALA A 43 0.16 6.82 7.85
N GLY A 44 0.38 6.16 6.71
CA GLY A 44 -0.57 6.13 5.58
C GLY A 44 -1.75 5.18 5.79
N SER A 45 -1.78 4.40 6.88
CA SER A 45 -2.85 3.44 7.09
C SER A 45 -4.25 4.07 7.21
N THR A 46 -4.32 5.35 7.55
CA THR A 46 -5.55 6.17 7.62
C THR A 46 -5.83 6.98 6.35
N ALA A 47 -4.95 6.90 5.34
CA ALA A 47 -5.10 7.57 4.05
C ALA A 47 -5.77 6.63 3.02
N TYR A 48 -5.23 6.49 1.81
CA TYR A 48 -5.82 5.67 0.75
C TYR A 48 -5.99 4.19 1.16
N ASN A 49 -5.10 3.68 2.02
CA ASN A 49 -5.24 2.34 2.59
C ASN A 49 -6.61 2.12 3.26
N LEU A 50 -7.09 3.10 4.04
CA LEU A 50 -8.39 3.00 4.71
C LEU A 50 -9.54 2.99 3.69
N SER A 51 -9.47 3.81 2.65
CA SER A 51 -10.48 3.89 1.59
C SER A 51 -10.65 2.58 0.81
N VAL A 52 -9.61 1.75 0.77
CA VAL A 52 -9.64 0.42 0.13
C VAL A 52 -9.78 -0.72 1.14
N ASN A 53 -10.37 -0.44 2.30
CA ASN A 53 -10.63 -1.38 3.39
C ASN A 53 -9.36 -2.00 4.00
N GLY A 54 -8.25 -1.28 3.96
CA GLY A 54 -7.04 -1.64 4.70
C GLY A 54 -7.18 -1.35 6.20
N PRO A 55 -6.48 -2.09 7.07
CA PRO A 55 -6.52 -1.85 8.51
C PRO A 55 -5.77 -0.60 8.90
N ILE A 56 -6.22 0.06 9.95
CA ILE A 56 -5.45 1.12 10.62
C ILE A 56 -4.33 0.46 11.43
N LEU A 57 -3.11 0.97 11.25
CA LEU A 57 -1.93 0.50 11.97
C LEU A 57 -1.49 1.55 13.00
N SER A 58 -1.06 1.10 14.17
CA SER A 58 -0.40 1.98 15.14
C SER A 58 0.92 2.52 14.56
N LEU A 59 1.27 3.78 14.84
CA LEU A 59 2.49 4.42 14.31
C LEU A 59 3.78 3.71 14.69
N ASP A 60 3.80 3.02 15.83
CA ASP A 60 4.92 2.22 16.31
C ASP A 60 4.93 0.79 15.76
N SER A 61 3.94 0.45 14.95
CA SER A 61 3.86 -0.87 14.32
C SER A 61 5.08 -1.13 13.44
N LYS A 62 5.69 -2.29 13.63
CA LYS A 62 6.79 -2.79 12.78
C LYS A 62 6.26 -3.54 11.56
N LYS A 63 5.06 -3.16 11.09
CA LYS A 63 4.39 -3.75 9.93
C LYS A 63 3.95 -2.68 8.94
N ILE A 64 3.84 -3.09 7.69
CA ILE A 64 3.25 -2.33 6.59
C ILE A 64 2.08 -3.12 6.04
N ALA A 65 1.09 -2.42 5.51
CA ALA A 65 -0.07 -3.07 4.90
C ALA A 65 0.15 -3.21 3.38
N LEU A 66 -0.06 -4.42 2.87
CA LEU A 66 -0.16 -4.70 1.44
C LEU A 66 -1.63 -4.96 1.13
N THR A 67 -2.29 -3.98 0.51
CA THR A 67 -3.74 -3.93 0.34
C THR A 67 -4.09 -3.99 -1.13
N PRO A 68 -4.90 -4.97 -1.57
CA PRO A 68 -5.39 -5.02 -2.94
C PRO A 68 -6.47 -3.97 -3.16
N ILE A 69 -6.53 -3.44 -4.39
CA ILE A 69 -7.57 -2.52 -4.84
C ILE A 69 -8.51 -3.27 -5.76
N SER A 70 -9.77 -3.45 -5.36
CA SER A 70 -10.80 -4.17 -6.13
C SER A 70 -10.31 -5.53 -6.68
N PRO A 71 -9.88 -6.49 -5.83
CA PRO A 71 -9.35 -7.76 -6.30
C PRO A 71 -10.44 -8.61 -6.95
N PHE A 72 -10.21 -8.99 -8.23
CA PHE A 72 -11.09 -9.88 -8.99
C PHE A 72 -10.65 -11.34 -8.86
N ARG A 73 -9.34 -11.60 -8.93
CA ARG A 73 -8.73 -12.94 -8.72
C ARG A 73 -7.40 -12.81 -7.98
N PRO A 74 -7.16 -13.60 -6.93
CA PRO A 74 -8.11 -14.48 -6.26
C PRO A 74 -9.26 -13.66 -5.64
N ARG A 75 -10.47 -14.22 -5.68
CA ARG A 75 -11.63 -13.56 -5.07
C ARG A 75 -11.42 -13.41 -3.56
N ARG A 76 -11.81 -12.27 -3.01
CA ARG A 76 -11.71 -11.96 -1.57
C ARG A 76 -10.28 -12.03 -1.02
N TRP A 77 -9.26 -11.80 -1.87
CA TRP A 77 -7.90 -11.68 -1.35
C TRP A 77 -7.83 -10.47 -0.43
N LYS A 78 -7.49 -10.75 0.82
CA LYS A 78 -7.49 -9.75 1.90
C LYS A 78 -6.09 -9.14 2.05
N VAL A 79 -6.05 -8.00 2.74
CA VAL A 79 -4.82 -7.33 3.16
C VAL A 79 -3.84 -8.31 3.82
N LYS A 80 -2.56 -8.13 3.53
CA LYS A 80 -1.47 -8.82 4.20
C LYS A 80 -0.63 -7.83 4.99
N LEU A 81 -0.48 -8.09 6.27
CA LEU A 81 0.46 -7.35 7.12
C LEU A 81 1.85 -7.97 6.98
N ILE A 82 2.80 -7.17 6.54
CA ILE A 82 4.16 -7.59 6.21
C ILE A 82 5.13 -6.86 7.14
N SER A 83 6.20 -7.53 7.57
CA SER A 83 7.24 -6.88 8.37
C SER A 83 7.84 -5.67 7.64
N ASP A 84 8.08 -4.58 8.36
CA ASP A 84 8.75 -3.37 7.87
C ASP A 84 10.22 -3.60 7.44
N ARG A 85 10.77 -4.80 7.72
CA ARG A 85 12.10 -5.22 7.27
C ARG A 85 12.08 -5.94 5.92
N SER A 86 10.89 -6.25 5.41
CA SER A 86 10.73 -7.01 4.18
C SER A 86 10.93 -6.15 2.94
N LYS A 87 11.35 -6.81 1.85
CA LYS A 87 11.36 -6.26 0.50
C LYS A 87 10.17 -6.84 -0.26
N ILE A 88 9.36 -5.98 -0.84
CA ILE A 88 8.20 -6.35 -1.64
C ILE A 88 8.53 -6.07 -3.09
N ASN A 89 8.50 -7.10 -3.93
CA ASN A 89 8.66 -6.99 -5.36
C ASN A 89 7.31 -7.20 -6.04
N ILE A 90 6.87 -6.21 -6.81
CA ILE A 90 5.63 -6.27 -7.59
C ILE A 90 5.99 -6.22 -9.07
N ILE A 91 5.53 -7.21 -9.80
CA ILE A 91 5.85 -7.42 -11.23
C ILE A 91 4.54 -7.38 -12.02
N ASN A 92 4.48 -6.53 -13.03
CA ASN A 92 3.39 -6.52 -14.00
C ASN A 92 3.61 -7.64 -15.03
N LEU A 93 2.78 -8.67 -14.97
CA LEU A 93 2.90 -9.86 -15.84
C LEU A 93 2.53 -9.58 -17.30
N GLN A 94 1.75 -8.52 -17.56
CA GLN A 94 1.25 -8.17 -18.91
C GLN A 94 1.44 -6.68 -19.21
N SER A 95 2.63 -6.15 -18.99
CA SER A 95 2.91 -4.70 -19.03
C SER A 95 2.56 -4.01 -20.37
N LYS A 96 2.67 -4.70 -21.51
CA LYS A 96 2.27 -4.15 -22.81
C LYS A 96 0.75 -4.04 -22.96
N LYS A 97 0.00 -5.05 -22.52
CA LYS A 97 -1.46 -5.13 -22.67
C LYS A 97 -2.20 -4.43 -21.53
N ARG A 98 -1.63 -4.47 -20.34
CA ARG A 98 -2.22 -3.97 -19.09
C ARG A 98 -1.23 -3.06 -18.36
N PRO A 99 -0.98 -1.85 -18.89
CA PRO A 99 -0.01 -0.94 -18.30
C PRO A 99 -0.48 -0.48 -16.92
N ILE A 100 0.47 -0.27 -16.02
CA ILE A 100 0.23 0.25 -14.67
C ILE A 100 1.11 1.46 -14.40
N SER A 101 0.66 2.33 -13.52
CA SER A 101 1.46 3.38 -12.91
C SER A 101 1.75 3.06 -11.45
N ALA A 102 2.86 3.58 -10.94
CA ALA A 102 3.18 3.61 -9.53
C ALA A 102 3.13 5.06 -9.04
N VAL A 103 2.44 5.28 -7.93
CA VAL A 103 2.30 6.60 -7.30
C VAL A 103 2.88 6.51 -5.89
N ALA A 104 3.83 7.38 -5.57
CA ALA A 104 4.38 7.55 -4.23
C ALA A 104 3.84 8.86 -3.66
N ASP A 105 2.86 8.79 -2.76
CA ASP A 105 2.05 9.92 -2.29
C ASP A 105 1.45 10.70 -3.48
N ASN A 106 2.13 11.73 -3.98
CA ASN A 106 1.69 12.58 -5.10
C ASN A 106 2.58 12.48 -6.37
N TYR A 107 3.61 11.62 -6.35
CA TYR A 107 4.54 11.49 -7.48
C TYR A 107 4.26 10.22 -8.29
N GLU A 108 3.83 10.36 -9.55
CA GLU A 108 3.48 9.25 -10.45
C GLU A 108 4.63 8.91 -11.42
N ILE A 109 4.85 7.60 -11.61
CA ILE A 109 5.64 7.04 -12.72
C ILE A 109 4.77 6.04 -13.47
N ARG A 110 4.69 6.21 -14.80
CA ARG A 110 3.85 5.40 -15.68
C ARG A 110 4.61 4.22 -16.31
N ASN A 111 3.85 3.25 -16.83
CA ASN A 111 4.36 2.11 -17.60
C ASN A 111 5.36 1.24 -16.81
N ILE A 112 5.07 1.02 -15.54
CA ILE A 112 5.90 0.22 -14.66
C ILE A 112 5.82 -1.26 -15.04
N LYS A 113 7.00 -1.88 -15.24
CA LYS A 113 7.13 -3.33 -15.45
C LYS A 113 7.38 -4.06 -14.14
N LYS A 114 8.21 -3.48 -13.27
CA LYS A 114 8.58 -4.03 -11.96
C LYS A 114 8.93 -2.91 -11.01
N ILE A 115 8.58 -3.08 -9.74
CA ILE A 115 8.98 -2.18 -8.65
C ILE A 115 9.42 -3.00 -7.43
N GLU A 116 10.42 -2.52 -6.72
CA GLU A 116 10.76 -2.97 -5.37
C GLU A 116 10.36 -1.90 -4.36
N VAL A 117 9.63 -2.30 -3.35
CA VAL A 117 9.18 -1.44 -2.24
C VAL A 117 9.81 -1.94 -0.95
N LYS A 118 10.39 -1.03 -0.19
CA LYS A 118 10.96 -1.28 1.15
C LYS A 118 10.84 -0.05 2.03
N VAL A 119 10.76 -0.24 3.33
CA VAL A 119 10.80 0.87 4.29
C VAL A 119 12.23 1.43 4.36
N ASN A 120 12.35 2.75 4.23
CA ASN A 120 13.62 3.44 4.43
C ASN A 120 13.77 3.87 5.90
N LYS A 121 14.47 3.05 6.70
CA LYS A 121 14.67 3.30 8.14
C LYS A 121 15.67 4.43 8.46
N LYS A 122 16.35 4.99 7.45
CA LYS A 122 17.26 6.13 7.63
C LYS A 122 16.50 7.45 7.74
N ILE A 123 15.29 7.50 7.18
CA ILE A 123 14.42 8.69 7.24
C ILE A 123 13.50 8.54 8.46
N LYS A 124 13.58 9.51 9.36
CA LYS A 124 12.71 9.60 10.55
C LYS A 124 11.89 10.87 10.44
N ILE A 125 10.59 10.77 10.71
CA ILE A 125 9.67 11.89 10.75
C ILE A 125 9.20 12.03 12.20
N ASN A 126 9.46 13.18 12.81
CA ASN A 126 9.00 13.47 14.15
C ASN A 126 7.65 14.20 14.07
N LEU A 127 6.63 13.61 14.68
CA LEU A 127 5.32 14.24 14.82
C LEU A 127 5.27 15.00 16.13
N LEU A 128 4.98 16.29 16.07
CA LEU A 128 4.78 17.15 17.22
C LEU A 128 3.28 17.23 17.52
N PHE A 129 2.93 17.10 18.79
CA PHE A 129 1.55 17.18 19.27
C PHE A 129 1.47 18.14 20.46
N ASP A 130 0.36 18.88 20.54
CA ASP A 130 0.05 19.65 21.73
C ASP A 130 -0.21 18.73 22.94
N LYS A 131 0.12 19.23 24.13
CA LYS A 131 -0.11 18.51 25.38
C LYS A 131 -1.60 18.16 25.53
N GLY A 132 -1.91 16.85 25.61
CA GLY A 132 -3.30 16.35 25.69
C GLY A 132 -3.96 15.96 24.37
N SER A 133 -3.34 16.22 23.20
CA SER A 133 -3.80 15.69 21.93
C SER A 133 -2.94 14.49 21.51
N SER A 134 -3.58 13.42 21.06
CA SER A 134 -2.87 12.26 20.51
C SER A 134 -3.47 11.86 19.17
N LEU A 135 -2.63 11.37 18.25
CA LEU A 135 -3.08 10.85 16.97
C LEU A 135 -4.07 9.70 17.16
N ILE A 136 -3.85 8.86 18.16
CA ILE A 136 -4.76 7.75 18.51
C ILE A 136 -6.15 8.25 18.84
N LYS A 137 -6.26 9.35 19.60
CA LYS A 137 -7.55 9.98 19.93
C LYS A 137 -8.24 10.50 18.68
N LYS A 138 -7.52 11.21 17.80
CA LYS A 138 -8.05 11.71 16.51
C LYS A 138 -8.53 10.57 15.61
N ILE A 139 -7.76 9.50 15.47
CA ILE A 139 -8.14 8.32 14.68
C ILE A 139 -9.43 7.69 15.24
N LYS A 140 -9.55 7.54 16.55
CA LYS A 140 -10.76 7.02 17.19
C LYS A 140 -11.97 7.93 16.99
N GLU A 141 -11.77 9.24 17.01
CA GLU A 141 -12.85 10.22 16.76
C GLU A 141 -13.33 10.19 15.31
N GLU A 142 -12.41 10.06 14.34
CA GLU A 142 -12.79 9.90 12.93
C GLU A 142 -13.54 8.58 12.67
N GLN A 143 -13.12 7.49 13.29
CA GLN A 143 -13.82 6.20 13.19
C GLN A 143 -15.26 6.28 13.72
N LYS A 144 -15.52 7.11 14.75
CA LYS A 144 -16.87 7.32 15.29
C LYS A 144 -17.78 8.17 14.38
N LYS A 145 -17.20 9.00 13.51
CA LYS A 145 -17.98 9.84 12.56
C LYS A 145 -18.52 9.06 11.35
N ILE A 146 -18.16 7.78 11.21
CA ILE A 146 -18.56 6.91 10.10
C ILE A 146 -19.85 6.12 10.42
N ASN A 147 -20.43 6.33 11.60
CA ASN A 147 -21.73 5.74 12.03
C ASN A 147 -22.83 6.81 12.08
#